data_04ea3d59cdbafa28a2b33895a341e3d3
#
_entry.id   04ea3d59cdbafa28a2b33895a341e3d3
#
_cell.length_a   1.000
_cell.length_b   1.000
_cell.length_c   1.000
_cell.angle_alpha   90.00
_cell.angle_beta   90.00
_cell.angle_gamma   90.00
#
_symmetry.space_group_name_H-M   'P 1'
#
loop_
_entity.id
_entity.type
_entity.pdbx_description
1 polymer ?
#
loop_
_entity_poly.entity_id
_entity_poly.type
_entity_poly.pdbx_seq_one_letter_code
_entity_poly.pdbx_strand_id
1 'polypeptide(L)'
;SLINEVLDISKIESGHMSLTENEFNIADAVNEVIMMFEGERERQRASLQIGDIHIKHAKVVGDELRFQRILVNLLGNAFKFTPPTGKIDFNMTETDPGISGLAEYHIVIKDNGIGMESDFINKIFEPFSRADNHNTQGIEGCGLGMMISRNIARMMNGDIEVESDIGKGTTFRIKLKFRVTSDDNNDEHNQAMKIEAYKKLNYNGKKILLVEDDEFNAEVMKELLTVVGIDVEIAPNGRNGISRLKEREAGYYSIVFMDIRMPGIDGYETTRQIRKNQRDDLKKIPIIAMTAEAFSNDVKMAVDAGMNGHIAKPVDLDCLKAVLDDWL
;
A
#
# COMPACT_ATOMS: atom_id res chain seq x y z
N SER A 1 14.52 3.89 12.26
CA SER A 1 15.80 3.87 13.00
C SER A 1 15.59 4.44 14.39
N LEU A 2 16.33 3.96 15.38
CA LEU A 2 16.23 4.36 16.80
C LEU A 2 16.29 5.89 16.99
N ILE A 3 17.11 6.58 16.19
CA ILE A 3 17.25 8.03 16.23
C ILE A 3 15.91 8.73 15.94
N ASN A 4 15.16 8.28 14.93
CA ASN A 4 13.87 8.87 14.58
C ASN A 4 12.81 8.63 15.68
N GLU A 5 12.85 7.48 16.33
CA GLU A 5 11.94 7.17 17.43
C GLU A 5 12.22 8.03 18.67
N VAL A 6 13.50 8.25 19.01
CA VAL A 6 13.91 9.15 20.10
C VAL A 6 13.54 10.60 19.80
N LEU A 7 13.69 11.05 18.54
CA LEU A 7 13.25 12.39 18.12
C LEU A 7 11.74 12.55 18.21
N ASP A 8 10.97 11.51 17.84
CA ASP A 8 9.52 11.55 17.97
C ASP A 8 9.08 11.63 19.43
N ILE A 9 9.73 10.90 20.35
CA ILE A 9 9.45 11.02 21.79
C ILE A 9 9.72 12.43 22.27
N SER A 10 10.88 13.00 21.94
CA SER A 10 11.22 14.37 22.32
C SER A 10 10.18 15.38 21.82
N LYS A 11 9.65 15.20 20.60
CA LYS A 11 8.57 16.02 20.04
C LYS A 11 7.23 15.80 20.75
N ILE A 12 6.92 14.58 21.15
CA ILE A 12 5.71 14.24 21.91
C ILE A 12 5.76 14.88 23.30
N GLU A 13 6.87 14.67 24.05
CA GLU A 13 7.03 15.19 25.41
C GLU A 13 7.05 16.72 25.46
N SER A 14 7.65 17.35 24.45
CA SER A 14 7.68 18.83 24.36
C SER A 14 6.41 19.44 23.80
N GLY A 15 5.39 18.65 23.43
CA GLY A 15 4.16 19.12 22.81
C GLY A 15 4.32 19.70 21.40
N HIS A 16 5.48 19.47 20.77
CA HIS A 16 5.79 19.99 19.43
C HIS A 16 5.43 19.01 18.29
N MET A 17 4.83 17.86 18.59
CA MET A 17 4.33 16.95 17.57
C MET A 17 3.02 17.47 17.04
N SER A 18 2.96 17.78 15.75
CA SER A 18 1.74 18.18 15.03
C SER A 18 1.34 17.10 14.01
N LEU A 19 0.05 16.99 13.74
CA LEU A 19 -0.48 16.19 12.64
C LEU A 19 -0.50 17.05 11.37
N THR A 20 -0.17 16.42 10.24
CA THR A 20 -0.32 17.04 8.92
C THR A 20 -1.61 16.49 8.32
N GLU A 21 -2.69 17.25 8.45
CA GLU A 21 -4.01 16.83 7.97
C GLU A 21 -4.13 17.07 6.47
N ASN A 22 -4.23 15.98 5.70
CA ASN A 22 -4.54 15.98 4.28
C ASN A 22 -5.73 15.05 4.01
N GLU A 23 -6.37 15.22 2.87
CA GLU A 23 -7.33 14.25 2.38
C GLU A 23 -6.59 13.00 1.89
N PHE A 24 -7.05 11.81 2.30
CA PHE A 24 -6.51 10.54 1.83
C PHE A 24 -7.60 9.46 1.85
N ASN A 25 -7.34 8.36 1.13
CA ASN A 25 -8.21 7.18 1.12
C ASN A 25 -7.74 6.19 2.19
N ILE A 26 -8.54 5.98 3.22
CA ILE A 26 -8.17 5.14 4.36
C ILE A 26 -8.09 3.66 3.98
N ALA A 27 -8.87 3.20 2.98
CA ALA A 27 -8.81 1.82 2.48
C ALA A 27 -7.50 1.57 1.72
N ASP A 28 -7.07 2.52 0.90
CA ASP A 28 -5.80 2.44 0.17
C ASP A 28 -4.62 2.44 1.14
N ALA A 29 -4.63 3.32 2.14
CA ALA A 29 -3.61 3.38 3.18
C ALA A 29 -3.48 2.06 3.97
N VAL A 30 -4.61 1.37 4.24
CA VAL A 30 -4.63 0.04 4.86
C VAL A 30 -4.04 -1.01 3.92
N ASN A 31 -4.46 -1.01 2.64
CA ASN A 31 -3.97 -1.96 1.65
C ASN A 31 -2.46 -1.85 1.43
N GLU A 32 -1.92 -0.62 1.37
CA GLU A 32 -0.48 -0.39 1.28
C GLU A 32 0.29 -1.02 2.44
N VAL A 33 -0.21 -0.85 3.66
CA VAL A 33 0.42 -1.46 4.85
C VAL A 33 0.33 -2.99 4.78
N ILE A 34 -0.81 -3.56 4.40
CA ILE A 34 -0.97 -5.01 4.24
C ILE A 34 0.04 -5.56 3.21
N MET A 35 0.19 -4.90 2.08
CA MET A 35 1.15 -5.29 1.03
C MET A 35 2.60 -5.29 1.53
N MET A 36 2.99 -4.34 2.41
CA MET A 36 4.34 -4.33 3.01
C MET A 36 4.66 -5.62 3.77
N PHE A 37 3.65 -6.29 4.32
CA PHE A 37 3.83 -7.52 5.11
C PHE A 37 3.67 -8.80 4.30
N GLU A 38 3.36 -8.76 3.02
CA GLU A 38 3.29 -9.97 2.19
C GLU A 38 4.64 -10.69 2.08
N GLY A 39 5.73 -9.95 1.94
CA GLY A 39 7.09 -10.51 1.97
C GLY A 39 7.48 -11.14 3.32
N GLU A 40 6.99 -10.59 4.44
CA GLU A 40 7.20 -11.18 5.77
C GLU A 40 6.35 -12.46 5.97
N ARG A 41 5.14 -12.52 5.42
CA ARG A 41 4.27 -13.68 5.38
C ARG A 41 4.97 -14.90 4.76
N GLU A 42 5.67 -14.71 3.65
CA GLU A 42 6.45 -15.78 3.01
C GLU A 42 7.66 -16.23 3.83
N ARG A 43 8.38 -15.29 4.44
CA ARG A 43 9.58 -15.57 5.24
C ARG A 43 9.26 -16.25 6.58
N GLN A 44 8.25 -15.74 7.29
CA GLN A 44 7.91 -16.22 8.65
C GLN A 44 6.89 -17.34 8.66
N ARG A 45 6.23 -17.65 7.52
CA ARG A 45 5.17 -18.66 7.41
C ARG A 45 3.96 -18.44 8.34
N ALA A 46 3.83 -17.27 8.95
CA ALA A 46 2.63 -16.86 9.65
C ALA A 46 1.58 -16.38 8.64
N SER A 47 0.31 -16.78 8.82
CA SER A 47 -0.75 -16.38 7.89
C SER A 47 -1.43 -15.08 8.37
N LEU A 48 -1.39 -14.04 7.53
CA LEU A 48 -2.25 -12.86 7.70
C LEU A 48 -3.59 -13.15 7.01
N GLN A 49 -4.66 -13.08 7.76
CA GLN A 49 -6.04 -13.23 7.27
C GLN A 49 -6.72 -11.87 7.35
N ILE A 50 -7.14 -11.37 6.20
CA ILE A 50 -7.94 -10.16 6.11
C ILE A 50 -9.39 -10.59 6.23
N GLY A 51 -10.03 -10.18 7.32
CA GLY A 51 -11.44 -10.43 7.57
C GLY A 51 -12.34 -9.32 7.04
N ASP A 52 -13.36 -8.96 7.82
CA ASP A 52 -14.34 -7.95 7.39
C ASP A 52 -13.74 -6.54 7.36
N ILE A 53 -13.77 -5.92 6.18
CA ILE A 53 -13.50 -4.50 6.00
C ILE A 53 -14.83 -3.84 5.58
N HIS A 54 -15.49 -3.20 6.55
CA HIS A 54 -16.73 -2.47 6.33
C HIS A 54 -16.50 -0.98 6.55
N ILE A 55 -16.26 -0.26 5.46
CA ILE A 55 -16.01 1.18 5.42
C ILE A 55 -17.11 1.82 4.57
N LYS A 56 -17.77 2.84 5.10
CA LYS A 56 -18.76 3.65 4.35
C LYS A 56 -18.11 4.89 3.75
N HIS A 57 -17.14 5.48 4.45
CA HIS A 57 -16.44 6.68 4.03
C HIS A 57 -14.96 6.36 3.84
N ALA A 58 -14.55 6.13 2.59
CA ALA A 58 -13.17 5.82 2.27
C ALA A 58 -12.28 7.08 2.30
N LYS A 59 -12.81 8.25 1.90
CA LYS A 59 -12.09 9.52 1.89
C LYS A 59 -12.22 10.26 3.20
N VAL A 60 -11.09 10.49 3.84
CA VAL A 60 -11.01 11.13 5.16
C VAL A 60 -9.93 12.21 5.19
N VAL A 61 -10.02 13.10 6.16
CA VAL A 61 -9.00 14.13 6.40
C VAL A 61 -8.22 13.76 7.66
N GLY A 62 -6.92 13.58 7.52
CA GLY A 62 -6.02 13.23 8.60
C GLY A 62 -4.56 13.11 8.16
N ASP A 63 -3.72 12.57 9.03
CA ASP A 63 -2.30 12.30 8.74
C ASP A 63 -2.11 10.83 8.35
N GLU A 64 -2.10 10.58 7.04
CA GLU A 64 -1.97 9.25 6.45
C GLU A 64 -0.70 8.54 6.92
N LEU A 65 0.45 9.22 6.88
CA LEU A 65 1.73 8.62 7.28
C LEU A 65 1.75 8.19 8.75
N ARG A 66 1.10 8.98 9.61
CA ARG A 66 0.97 8.65 11.03
C ARG A 66 -0.01 7.51 11.25
N PHE A 67 -1.11 7.47 10.48
CA PHE A 67 -2.05 6.36 10.48
C PHE A 67 -1.37 5.06 10.05
N GLN A 68 -0.69 5.05 8.92
CA GLN A 68 0.06 3.90 8.43
C GLN A 68 1.13 3.44 9.44
N ARG A 69 1.81 4.38 10.09
CA ARG A 69 2.82 4.08 11.12
C ARG A 69 2.25 3.30 12.31
N ILE A 70 1.04 3.62 12.76
CA ILE A 70 0.34 2.83 13.81
C ILE A 70 0.19 1.39 13.31
N LEU A 71 -0.36 1.19 12.12
CA LEU A 71 -0.62 -0.13 11.57
C LEU A 71 0.65 -0.94 11.35
N VAL A 72 1.70 -0.33 10.77
CA VAL A 72 3.01 -0.97 10.55
C VAL A 72 3.61 -1.45 11.87
N ASN A 73 3.54 -0.63 12.92
CA ASN A 73 4.07 -1.02 14.23
C ASN A 73 3.29 -2.18 14.85
N LEU A 74 1.96 -2.14 14.81
CA LEU A 74 1.12 -3.18 15.41
C LEU A 74 1.16 -4.49 14.64
N LEU A 75 1.07 -4.45 13.30
CA LEU A 75 1.24 -5.63 12.46
C LEU A 75 2.66 -6.20 12.56
N GLY A 76 3.69 -5.35 12.57
CA GLY A 76 5.06 -5.77 12.78
C GLY A 76 5.25 -6.52 14.10
N ASN A 77 4.62 -6.05 15.19
CA ASN A 77 4.62 -6.76 16.47
C ASN A 77 3.85 -8.08 16.37
N ALA A 78 2.68 -8.12 15.72
CA ALA A 78 1.93 -9.34 15.51
C ALA A 78 2.78 -10.39 14.78
N PHE A 79 3.41 -10.05 13.66
CA PHE A 79 4.31 -10.98 12.95
C PHE A 79 5.50 -11.42 13.79
N LYS A 80 6.13 -10.50 14.50
CA LYS A 80 7.33 -10.73 15.31
C LYS A 80 7.10 -11.71 16.46
N PHE A 81 5.92 -11.70 17.07
CA PHE A 81 5.59 -12.51 18.24
C PHE A 81 4.68 -13.71 17.93
N THR A 82 4.30 -13.87 16.66
CA THR A 82 3.55 -15.05 16.20
C THR A 82 4.51 -16.10 15.67
N PRO A 83 4.45 -17.36 16.15
CA PRO A 83 5.32 -18.41 15.67
C PRO A 83 5.04 -18.77 14.20
N PRO A 84 5.98 -19.42 13.51
CA PRO A 84 5.71 -20.00 12.19
C PRO A 84 4.45 -20.88 12.23
N THR A 85 3.59 -20.79 11.21
CA THR A 85 2.26 -21.42 11.13
C THR A 85 1.17 -20.80 12.03
N GLY A 86 1.49 -19.73 12.76
CA GLY A 86 0.49 -18.95 13.50
C GLY A 86 -0.42 -18.14 12.58
N LYS A 87 -1.41 -17.49 13.18
CA LYS A 87 -2.42 -16.69 12.48
C LYS A 87 -2.45 -15.28 13.04
N ILE A 88 -2.62 -14.33 12.12
CA ILE A 88 -2.87 -12.93 12.41
C ILE A 88 -4.15 -12.56 11.68
N ASP A 89 -5.15 -12.10 12.40
CA ASP A 89 -6.42 -11.63 11.85
C ASP A 89 -6.44 -10.10 11.86
N PHE A 90 -6.79 -9.49 10.73
CA PHE A 90 -6.99 -8.06 10.57
C PHE A 90 -8.43 -7.78 10.20
N ASN A 91 -9.12 -6.93 10.97
CA ASN A 91 -10.49 -6.48 10.67
C ASN A 91 -10.57 -4.97 10.82
N MET A 92 -11.40 -4.33 10.02
CA MET A 92 -11.67 -2.90 10.10
C MET A 92 -13.15 -2.62 9.87
N THR A 93 -13.76 -1.87 10.77
CA THR A 93 -15.16 -1.46 10.65
C THR A 93 -15.30 0.02 10.94
N GLU A 94 -16.21 0.66 10.23
CA GLU A 94 -16.59 2.05 10.48
C GLU A 94 -17.88 2.06 11.29
N THR A 95 -17.96 2.98 12.23
CA THR A 95 -19.16 3.29 13.04
C THR A 95 -19.45 4.78 12.98
N ASP A 96 -20.72 5.13 13.14
CA ASP A 96 -21.16 6.51 13.23
C ASP A 96 -20.98 6.99 14.68
N PRO A 97 -20.11 7.98 14.96
CA PRO A 97 -19.95 8.53 16.31
C PRO A 97 -21.09 9.47 16.74
N GLY A 98 -22.15 9.63 15.92
CA GLY A 98 -23.26 10.54 16.18
C GLY A 98 -22.92 12.03 16.00
N ILE A 99 -21.79 12.34 15.37
CA ILE A 99 -21.33 13.70 15.08
C ILE A 99 -21.23 13.85 13.57
N SER A 100 -22.01 14.77 13.01
CA SER A 100 -22.02 15.03 11.56
C SER A 100 -20.62 15.42 11.06
N GLY A 101 -20.19 14.80 9.95
CA GLY A 101 -18.90 15.05 9.35
C GLY A 101 -17.71 14.32 10.00
N LEU A 102 -17.98 13.39 10.95
CA LEU A 102 -17.00 12.50 11.55
C LEU A 102 -17.37 11.04 11.34
N ALA A 103 -16.38 10.18 11.07
CA ALA A 103 -16.51 8.74 11.13
C ALA A 103 -15.53 8.17 12.17
N GLU A 104 -15.93 7.11 12.85
CA GLU A 104 -15.08 6.40 13.79
C GLU A 104 -14.72 5.03 13.21
N TYR A 105 -13.42 4.75 13.12
CA TYR A 105 -12.88 3.51 12.59
C TYR A 105 -12.36 2.64 13.72
N HIS A 106 -12.83 1.40 13.74
CA HIS A 106 -12.41 0.35 14.67
C HIS A 106 -11.56 -0.66 13.91
N ILE A 107 -10.29 -0.74 14.25
CA ILE A 107 -9.36 -1.70 13.66
C ILE A 107 -8.98 -2.71 14.73
N VAL A 108 -9.07 -4.00 14.39
CA VAL A 108 -8.71 -5.10 15.28
C VAL A 108 -7.61 -5.91 14.62
N ILE A 109 -6.47 -6.00 15.31
CA ILE A 109 -5.35 -6.86 14.94
C ILE A 109 -5.23 -7.92 16.04
N LYS A 110 -5.47 -9.17 15.68
CA LYS A 110 -5.42 -10.31 16.61
C LYS A 110 -4.42 -11.33 16.11
N ASP A 111 -3.52 -11.75 17.00
CA ASP A 111 -2.60 -12.85 16.75
C ASP A 111 -2.83 -14.00 17.73
N ASN A 112 -2.35 -15.18 17.36
CA ASN A 112 -2.28 -16.35 18.24
C ASN A 112 -0.83 -16.64 18.69
N GLY A 113 -0.07 -15.60 18.92
CA GLY A 113 1.33 -15.63 19.32
C GLY A 113 1.55 -16.00 20.79
N ILE A 114 2.73 -15.67 21.27
CA ILE A 114 3.17 -16.00 22.65
C ILE A 114 2.34 -15.33 23.75
N GLY A 115 1.66 -14.23 23.43
CA GLY A 115 0.94 -13.42 24.41
C GLY A 115 1.83 -12.72 25.43
N MET A 116 1.20 -12.07 26.40
CA MET A 116 1.87 -11.23 27.40
C MET A 116 1.35 -11.53 28.81
N GLU A 117 2.19 -11.32 29.81
CA GLU A 117 1.82 -11.36 31.24
C GLU A 117 0.97 -10.13 31.58
N SER A 118 0.02 -10.29 32.50
CA SER A 118 -0.88 -9.23 32.95
C SER A 118 -0.12 -7.98 33.47
N ASP A 119 1.00 -8.20 34.18
CA ASP A 119 1.82 -7.11 34.70
C ASP A 119 2.52 -6.31 33.61
N PHE A 120 2.84 -6.95 32.47
CA PHE A 120 3.44 -6.29 31.31
C PHE A 120 2.40 -5.54 30.47
N ILE A 121 1.18 -6.04 30.37
CA ILE A 121 0.08 -5.36 29.65
C ILE A 121 -0.11 -3.93 30.16
N ASN A 122 -0.03 -3.73 31.48
CA ASN A 122 -0.16 -2.40 32.10
C ASN A 122 0.98 -1.44 31.71
N LYS A 123 2.14 -1.98 31.34
CA LYS A 123 3.37 -1.22 31.04
C LYS A 123 3.70 -1.15 29.56
N ILE A 124 2.96 -1.84 28.68
CA ILE A 124 3.32 -1.94 27.25
C ILE A 124 3.38 -0.57 26.54
N PHE A 125 2.68 0.42 27.06
CA PHE A 125 2.69 1.79 26.55
C PHE A 125 3.66 2.72 27.29
N GLU A 126 4.44 2.23 28.25
CA GLU A 126 5.51 3.00 28.88
C GLU A 126 6.76 3.01 27.98
N PRO A 127 7.56 4.08 27.97
CA PRO A 127 8.78 4.15 27.18
C PRO A 127 9.77 3.06 27.61
N PHE A 128 10.47 2.48 26.62
CA PHE A 128 11.48 1.43 26.80
C PHE A 128 10.95 0.12 27.43
N SER A 129 9.63 -0.05 27.51
CA SER A 129 9.04 -1.28 28.06
C SER A 129 9.29 -2.47 27.15
N ARG A 130 9.89 -3.53 27.69
CA ARG A 130 10.15 -4.81 27.03
C ARG A 130 9.76 -5.94 27.96
N ALA A 131 9.17 -7.00 27.38
CA ALA A 131 8.94 -8.24 28.13
C ALA A 131 10.28 -8.99 28.24
N ASP A 132 10.87 -9.04 29.44
CA ASP A 132 12.11 -9.78 29.71
C ASP A 132 11.78 -11.24 30.07
N ASN A 133 11.36 -12.02 29.08
CA ASN A 133 11.06 -13.44 29.24
C ASN A 133 12.02 -14.30 28.40
N HIS A 134 12.25 -15.56 28.79
CA HIS A 134 13.05 -16.51 28.01
C HIS A 134 12.58 -16.66 26.55
N ASN A 135 11.29 -16.40 26.28
CA ASN A 135 10.69 -16.47 24.94
C ASN A 135 10.92 -15.21 24.10
N THR A 136 11.41 -14.13 24.66
CA THR A 136 11.68 -12.86 23.94
C THR A 136 13.17 -12.55 23.80
N GLN A 137 14.06 -13.42 24.33
CA GLN A 137 15.50 -13.29 24.14
C GLN A 137 15.88 -13.39 22.66
N GLY A 138 16.55 -12.34 22.15
CA GLY A 138 16.96 -12.27 20.74
C GLY A 138 15.97 -11.55 19.82
N ILE A 139 14.81 -11.15 20.31
CA ILE A 139 13.86 -10.36 19.53
C ILE A 139 14.23 -8.87 19.63
N GLU A 140 14.66 -8.28 18.51
CA GLU A 140 15.08 -6.87 18.43
C GLU A 140 13.91 -5.89 18.60
N GLY A 141 14.14 -4.77 19.28
CA GLY A 141 13.21 -3.65 19.43
C GLY A 141 13.58 -2.75 20.59
N CYS A 142 13.37 -1.44 20.45
CA CYS A 142 13.71 -0.44 21.47
C CYS A 142 12.64 -0.24 22.54
N GLY A 143 11.43 -0.82 22.39
CA GLY A 143 10.33 -0.66 23.35
C GLY A 143 9.64 0.72 23.26
N LEU A 144 9.78 1.46 22.16
CA LEU A 144 9.22 2.80 21.98
C LEU A 144 7.99 2.81 21.07
N GLY A 145 7.88 1.83 20.18
CA GLY A 145 6.85 1.81 19.15
C GLY A 145 5.42 1.87 19.68
N MET A 146 5.13 1.11 20.73
CA MET A 146 3.78 1.05 21.32
C MET A 146 3.36 2.38 21.94
N MET A 147 4.26 3.03 22.67
CA MET A 147 4.04 4.36 23.24
C MET A 147 3.80 5.40 22.14
N ILE A 148 4.65 5.39 21.09
CA ILE A 148 4.52 6.31 19.96
C ILE A 148 3.17 6.10 19.26
N SER A 149 2.80 4.84 18.97
CA SER A 149 1.52 4.51 18.31
C SER A 149 0.33 4.99 19.10
N ARG A 150 0.32 4.79 20.43
CA ARG A 150 -0.79 5.25 21.29
C ARG A 150 -0.88 6.78 21.34
N ASN A 151 0.25 7.47 21.40
CA ASN A 151 0.26 8.93 21.37
C ASN A 151 -0.26 9.47 20.02
N ILE A 152 0.14 8.88 18.91
CA ILE A 152 -0.40 9.23 17.59
C ILE A 152 -1.91 8.99 17.55
N ALA A 153 -2.39 7.83 18.01
CA ALA A 153 -3.82 7.53 18.05
C ALA A 153 -4.61 8.56 18.88
N ARG A 154 -4.08 8.97 20.03
CA ARG A 154 -4.67 10.02 20.88
C ARG A 154 -4.70 11.39 20.21
N MET A 155 -3.65 11.74 19.47
CA MET A 155 -3.64 12.97 18.66
C MET A 155 -4.70 12.91 17.54
N MET A 156 -5.05 11.72 17.05
CA MET A 156 -6.13 11.47 16.08
C MET A 156 -7.49 11.24 16.75
N ASN A 157 -7.69 11.77 17.96
CA ASN A 157 -8.96 11.66 18.73
C ASN A 157 -9.41 10.22 18.98
N GLY A 158 -8.46 9.30 19.13
CA GLY A 158 -8.68 7.89 19.39
C GLY A 158 -7.87 7.34 20.54
N ASP A 159 -7.75 6.01 20.63
CA ASP A 159 -6.85 5.31 21.55
C ASP A 159 -6.56 3.88 21.04
N ILE A 160 -5.60 3.21 21.67
CA ILE A 160 -5.26 1.81 21.44
C ILE A 160 -5.46 1.04 22.73
N GLU A 161 -6.30 0.01 22.68
CA GLU A 161 -6.53 -0.94 23.75
C GLU A 161 -5.82 -2.28 23.43
N VAL A 162 -5.43 -3.01 24.46
CA VAL A 162 -4.76 -4.32 24.30
C VAL A 162 -5.34 -5.34 25.27
N GLU A 163 -5.59 -6.53 24.75
CA GLU A 163 -5.97 -7.72 25.52
C GLU A 163 -4.99 -8.83 25.15
N SER A 164 -4.41 -9.52 26.13
CA SER A 164 -3.46 -10.60 25.88
C SER A 164 -3.44 -11.59 27.04
N ASP A 165 -3.23 -12.86 26.71
CA ASP A 165 -2.97 -13.95 27.65
C ASP A 165 -1.76 -14.74 27.17
N ILE A 166 -0.92 -15.18 28.11
CA ILE A 166 0.23 -16.04 27.77
C ILE A 166 -0.23 -17.30 27.04
N GLY A 167 0.39 -17.55 25.87
CA GLY A 167 0.12 -18.73 25.04
C GLY A 167 -1.19 -18.68 24.26
N LYS A 168 -1.97 -17.60 24.37
CA LYS A 168 -3.23 -17.43 23.61
C LYS A 168 -3.13 -16.32 22.56
N GLY A 169 -2.06 -15.52 22.59
CA GLY A 169 -1.83 -14.41 21.67
C GLY A 169 -2.28 -13.05 22.20
N THR A 170 -2.34 -12.09 21.31
CA THR A 170 -2.65 -10.68 21.63
C THR A 170 -3.72 -10.14 20.69
N THR A 171 -4.58 -9.27 21.23
CA THR A 171 -5.55 -8.51 20.45
C THR A 171 -5.37 -7.03 20.72
N PHE A 172 -5.01 -6.28 19.69
CA PHE A 172 -5.01 -4.83 19.70
C PHE A 172 -6.30 -4.31 19.09
N ARG A 173 -6.92 -3.33 19.76
CA ARG A 173 -8.12 -2.62 19.29
C ARG A 173 -7.76 -1.14 19.16
N ILE A 174 -7.79 -0.64 17.94
CA ILE A 174 -7.50 0.76 17.62
C ILE A 174 -8.84 1.44 17.30
N LYS A 175 -9.10 2.57 17.94
CA LYS A 175 -10.22 3.46 17.63
C LYS A 175 -9.65 4.78 17.17
N LEU A 176 -10.06 5.25 16.00
CA LEU A 176 -9.62 6.53 15.42
C LEU A 176 -10.83 7.28 14.88
N LYS A 177 -10.78 8.62 14.94
CA LYS A 177 -11.83 9.48 14.40
C LYS A 177 -11.23 10.38 13.34
N PHE A 178 -11.86 10.36 12.16
CA PHE A 178 -11.48 11.21 11.06
C PHE A 178 -12.66 12.07 10.61
N ARG A 179 -12.37 13.26 10.12
CA ARG A 179 -13.34 14.05 9.38
C ARG A 179 -13.57 13.39 8.03
N VAL A 180 -14.85 13.21 7.66
CA VAL A 180 -15.22 12.70 6.34
C VAL A 180 -15.46 13.88 5.40
N THR A 181 -14.99 13.74 4.17
CA THR A 181 -15.30 14.73 3.14
C THR A 181 -16.72 14.45 2.64
N SER A 182 -17.51 15.49 2.44
CA SER A 182 -18.98 15.43 2.27
C SER A 182 -19.49 14.80 0.97
N ASP A 183 -18.65 14.06 0.23
CA ASP A 183 -19.01 13.50 -1.07
C ASP A 183 -19.34 11.99 -1.08
N ASP A 184 -19.26 11.28 0.08
CA ASP A 184 -19.30 9.81 0.11
C ASP A 184 -20.70 9.16 0.11
N ASN A 185 -21.78 9.92 0.15
CA ASN A 185 -23.13 9.34 -0.01
C ASN A 185 -23.48 8.92 -1.45
N ASN A 186 -22.53 9.02 -2.37
CA ASN A 186 -22.70 8.74 -3.80
C ASN A 186 -21.70 7.72 -4.39
N ASP A 187 -20.83 7.10 -3.58
CA ASP A 187 -19.70 6.35 -4.16
C ASP A 187 -20.12 5.11 -4.93
N GLU A 188 -21.13 4.34 -4.53
CA GLU A 188 -21.62 3.23 -5.38
C GLU A 188 -22.28 3.76 -6.68
N HIS A 189 -23.00 4.87 -6.60
CA HIS A 189 -23.61 5.48 -7.77
C HIS A 189 -22.59 6.27 -8.60
N ASN A 190 -21.60 6.91 -7.96
CA ASN A 190 -20.49 7.60 -8.62
C ASN A 190 -19.46 6.63 -9.19
N GLN A 191 -19.15 5.50 -8.54
CA GLN A 191 -18.32 4.45 -9.13
C GLN A 191 -19.01 3.84 -10.35
N ALA A 192 -20.31 3.54 -10.27
CA ALA A 192 -21.06 3.07 -11.44
C ALA A 192 -21.13 4.14 -12.54
N MET A 193 -21.34 5.42 -12.20
CA MET A 193 -21.27 6.54 -13.16
C MET A 193 -19.85 6.79 -13.67
N LYS A 194 -18.82 6.69 -12.83
CA LYS A 194 -17.42 6.77 -13.25
C LYS A 194 -17.08 5.64 -14.21
N ILE A 195 -17.38 4.39 -13.87
CA ILE A 195 -17.19 3.24 -14.75
C ILE A 195 -17.95 3.41 -16.07
N GLU A 196 -19.18 3.93 -16.02
CA GLU A 196 -19.93 4.26 -17.26
C GLU A 196 -19.32 5.43 -18.03
N ALA A 197 -18.77 6.43 -17.36
CA ALA A 197 -18.02 7.52 -17.99
C ALA A 197 -16.72 7.00 -18.62
N TYR A 198 -16.01 6.10 -17.94
CA TYR A 198 -14.81 5.45 -18.48
C TYR A 198 -15.12 4.52 -19.65
N LYS A 199 -16.25 3.78 -19.65
CA LYS A 199 -16.71 3.01 -20.79
C LYS A 199 -17.05 3.87 -22.02
N LYS A 200 -17.30 5.18 -21.83
CA LYS A 200 -17.49 6.15 -22.93
C LYS A 200 -16.15 6.66 -23.49
N LEU A 201 -15.03 6.48 -22.77
CA LEU A 201 -13.70 6.71 -23.31
C LEU A 201 -13.47 5.66 -24.39
N ASN A 202 -13.14 6.08 -25.57
CA ASN A 202 -13.06 5.19 -26.73
C ASN A 202 -11.63 5.13 -27.24
N TYR A 203 -10.84 4.27 -26.62
CA TYR A 203 -9.49 3.93 -27.11
C TYR A 203 -9.50 2.66 -27.98
N ASN A 204 -10.65 2.33 -28.59
CA ASN A 204 -10.83 1.13 -29.41
C ASN A 204 -9.76 1.02 -30.52
N GLY A 205 -9.24 -0.18 -30.71
CA GLY A 205 -8.19 -0.46 -31.70
C GLY A 205 -6.78 -0.14 -31.25
N LYS A 206 -6.61 0.42 -30.04
CA LYS A 206 -5.28 0.58 -29.43
C LYS A 206 -4.86 -0.69 -28.72
N LYS A 207 -3.58 -1.05 -28.89
CA LYS A 207 -2.98 -2.20 -28.21
C LYS A 207 -1.84 -1.75 -27.32
N ILE A 208 -1.81 -2.31 -26.13
CA ILE A 208 -0.82 -2.01 -25.11
C ILE A 208 -0.04 -3.28 -24.74
N LEU A 209 1.26 -3.16 -24.58
CA LEU A 209 2.08 -4.20 -23.98
C LEU A 209 2.25 -3.87 -22.49
N LEU A 210 1.81 -4.78 -21.65
CA LEU A 210 2.00 -4.73 -20.20
C LEU A 210 3.11 -5.69 -19.81
N VAL A 211 4.18 -5.17 -19.23
CA VAL A 211 5.33 -5.97 -18.74
C VAL A 211 5.28 -5.95 -17.22
N GLU A 212 4.85 -7.06 -16.63
CA GLU A 212 4.59 -7.23 -15.20
C GLU A 212 4.88 -8.68 -14.83
N ASP A 213 5.60 -8.93 -13.75
CA ASP A 213 5.97 -10.28 -13.31
C ASP A 213 4.99 -10.88 -12.31
N ASP A 214 4.22 -10.04 -11.61
CA ASP A 214 3.15 -10.48 -10.74
C ASP A 214 1.86 -10.70 -11.53
N GLU A 215 1.37 -11.94 -11.51
CA GLU A 215 0.21 -12.36 -12.29
C GLU A 215 -1.10 -11.65 -11.85
N PHE A 216 -1.23 -11.37 -10.55
CA PHE A 216 -2.40 -10.67 -10.01
C PHE A 216 -2.40 -9.20 -10.45
N ASN A 217 -1.27 -8.49 -10.29
CA ASN A 217 -1.13 -7.11 -10.73
C ASN A 217 -1.35 -6.95 -12.23
N ALA A 218 -0.83 -7.91 -13.02
CA ALA A 218 -1.03 -7.94 -14.46
C ALA A 218 -2.50 -8.07 -14.85
N GLU A 219 -3.25 -8.95 -14.19
CA GLU A 219 -4.68 -9.15 -14.49
C GLU A 219 -5.52 -7.94 -14.06
N VAL A 220 -5.26 -7.35 -12.88
CA VAL A 220 -5.93 -6.12 -12.43
C VAL A 220 -5.71 -4.97 -13.43
N MET A 221 -4.46 -4.74 -13.84
CA MET A 221 -4.15 -3.69 -14.81
C MET A 221 -4.79 -3.93 -16.18
N LYS A 222 -4.85 -5.18 -16.61
CA LYS A 222 -5.52 -5.59 -17.86
C LYS A 222 -7.02 -5.35 -17.79
N GLU A 223 -7.67 -5.65 -16.67
CA GLU A 223 -9.09 -5.36 -16.47
C GLU A 223 -9.37 -3.86 -16.57
N LEU A 224 -8.58 -3.02 -15.88
CA LEU A 224 -8.72 -1.57 -15.95
C LEU A 224 -8.59 -1.03 -17.38
N LEU A 225 -7.59 -1.47 -18.13
CA LEU A 225 -7.38 -1.08 -19.53
C LEU A 225 -8.49 -1.60 -20.46
N THR A 226 -9.01 -2.79 -20.19
CA THR A 226 -10.10 -3.39 -21.00
C THR A 226 -11.41 -2.62 -20.83
N VAL A 227 -11.70 -2.09 -19.64
CA VAL A 227 -12.89 -1.26 -19.36
C VAL A 227 -12.93 -0.02 -20.26
N VAL A 228 -11.79 0.54 -20.64
CA VAL A 228 -11.68 1.71 -21.54
C VAL A 228 -11.51 1.33 -23.03
N GLY A 229 -11.65 0.04 -23.36
CA GLY A 229 -11.65 -0.45 -24.76
C GLY A 229 -10.26 -0.75 -25.34
N ILE A 230 -9.26 -0.91 -24.50
CA ILE A 230 -7.87 -1.20 -24.92
C ILE A 230 -7.62 -2.70 -24.91
N ASP A 231 -6.95 -3.19 -25.95
CA ASP A 231 -6.48 -4.57 -26.05
C ASP A 231 -5.10 -4.70 -25.40
N VAL A 232 -4.95 -5.61 -24.43
CA VAL A 232 -3.73 -5.75 -23.62
C VAL A 232 -3.05 -7.07 -23.84
N GLU A 233 -1.77 -7.06 -24.17
CA GLU A 233 -0.92 -8.24 -24.23
C GLU A 233 0.07 -8.19 -23.05
N ILE A 234 0.07 -9.25 -22.21
CA ILE A 234 0.90 -9.33 -21.00
C ILE A 234 2.22 -10.04 -21.32
N ALA A 235 3.33 -9.50 -20.86
CA ALA A 235 4.64 -10.13 -20.84
C ALA A 235 5.12 -10.29 -19.38
N PRO A 236 5.39 -11.53 -18.91
CA PRO A 236 5.69 -11.81 -17.49
C PRO A 236 7.10 -11.43 -17.04
N ASN A 237 7.90 -10.79 -17.87
CA ASN A 237 9.22 -10.24 -17.53
C ASN A 237 9.76 -9.39 -18.67
N GLY A 238 10.85 -8.67 -18.41
CA GLY A 238 11.46 -7.77 -19.40
C GLY A 238 11.98 -8.48 -20.66
N ARG A 239 12.48 -9.72 -20.57
CA ARG A 239 12.95 -10.46 -21.75
C ARG A 239 11.79 -10.81 -22.68
N ASN A 240 10.66 -11.24 -22.13
CA ASN A 240 9.46 -11.52 -22.90
C ASN A 240 8.89 -10.22 -23.51
N GLY A 241 8.93 -9.11 -22.78
CA GLY A 241 8.54 -7.80 -23.30
C GLY A 241 9.36 -7.39 -24.54
N ILE A 242 10.68 -7.50 -24.45
CA ILE A 242 11.59 -7.23 -25.61
C ILE A 242 11.30 -8.18 -26.78
N SER A 243 11.06 -9.48 -26.52
CA SER A 243 10.76 -10.46 -27.57
C SER A 243 9.49 -10.11 -28.31
N ARG A 244 8.39 -9.83 -27.58
CA ARG A 244 7.09 -9.44 -28.16
C ARG A 244 7.18 -8.18 -29.00
N LEU A 245 7.90 -7.17 -28.53
CA LEU A 245 8.13 -5.94 -29.30
C LEU A 245 8.90 -6.21 -30.60
N LYS A 246 9.83 -7.13 -30.63
CA LYS A 246 10.60 -7.50 -31.83
C LYS A 246 9.81 -8.35 -32.81
N GLU A 247 8.95 -9.22 -32.34
CA GLU A 247 8.14 -10.15 -33.14
C GLU A 247 6.97 -9.45 -33.84
N ARG A 248 6.50 -8.35 -33.31
CA ARG A 248 5.39 -7.59 -33.89
C ARG A 248 5.86 -6.55 -34.88
N GLU A 249 4.97 -6.20 -35.83
CA GLU A 249 5.20 -5.13 -36.79
C GLU A 249 5.30 -3.77 -36.12
N ALA A 250 5.90 -2.81 -36.82
CA ALA A 250 6.02 -1.43 -36.33
C ALA A 250 4.62 -0.81 -36.10
N GLY A 251 4.43 -0.19 -34.93
CA GLY A 251 3.16 0.43 -34.54
C GLY A 251 2.08 -0.54 -34.04
N TYR A 252 2.40 -1.82 -33.86
CA TYR A 252 1.45 -2.79 -33.29
C TYR A 252 1.01 -2.45 -31.87
N TYR A 253 1.94 -2.01 -31.01
CA TYR A 253 1.64 -1.47 -29.69
C TYR A 253 1.72 0.06 -29.71
N SER A 254 0.75 0.71 -29.06
CA SER A 254 0.72 2.17 -28.91
C SER A 254 1.52 2.66 -27.71
N ILE A 255 1.51 1.88 -26.60
CA ILE A 255 2.20 2.17 -25.33
C ILE A 255 2.74 0.86 -24.74
N VAL A 256 3.81 0.98 -23.96
CA VAL A 256 4.29 -0.09 -23.06
C VAL A 256 4.16 0.38 -21.63
N PHE A 257 3.40 -0.34 -20.81
CA PHE A 257 3.49 -0.22 -19.34
C PHE A 257 4.57 -1.19 -18.85
N MET A 258 5.49 -0.68 -18.06
CA MET A 258 6.70 -1.40 -17.65
C MET A 258 6.85 -1.38 -16.14
N ASP A 259 6.71 -2.53 -15.48
CA ASP A 259 7.11 -2.64 -14.09
C ASP A 259 8.63 -2.41 -13.94
N ILE A 260 8.99 -1.65 -12.91
CA ILE A 260 10.40 -1.37 -12.62
C ILE A 260 11.05 -2.55 -11.93
N ARG A 261 10.36 -3.17 -10.97
CA ARG A 261 10.94 -4.19 -10.09
C ARG A 261 10.58 -5.60 -10.53
N MET A 262 11.29 -6.14 -11.49
CA MET A 262 11.11 -7.49 -11.99
C MET A 262 12.34 -8.36 -11.75
N PRO A 263 12.20 -9.69 -11.54
CA PRO A 263 13.32 -10.59 -11.42
C PRO A 263 14.05 -10.75 -12.76
N GLY A 264 15.37 -10.86 -12.68
CA GLY A 264 16.26 -11.03 -13.85
C GLY A 264 16.73 -9.70 -14.41
N ILE A 265 16.08 -9.17 -15.43
CA ILE A 265 16.33 -7.80 -15.92
C ILE A 265 15.20 -6.89 -15.45
N ASP A 266 15.56 -5.80 -14.78
CA ASP A 266 14.61 -4.80 -14.30
C ASP A 266 13.99 -3.97 -15.44
N GLY A 267 12.99 -3.14 -15.12
CA GLY A 267 12.32 -2.30 -16.10
C GLY A 267 13.25 -1.26 -16.72
N TYR A 268 14.22 -0.75 -15.98
CA TYR A 268 15.20 0.21 -16.49
C TYR A 268 16.12 -0.40 -17.54
N GLU A 269 16.69 -1.56 -17.25
CA GLU A 269 17.55 -2.26 -18.20
C GLU A 269 16.75 -2.76 -19.41
N THR A 270 15.52 -3.24 -19.19
CA THR A 270 14.59 -3.59 -20.26
C THR A 270 14.37 -2.41 -21.20
N THR A 271 14.08 -1.23 -20.66
CA THR A 271 13.89 -0.01 -21.44
C THR A 271 15.14 0.39 -22.22
N ARG A 272 16.33 0.35 -21.58
CA ARG A 272 17.59 0.65 -22.29
C ARG A 272 17.82 -0.28 -23.47
N GLN A 273 17.50 -1.58 -23.32
CA GLN A 273 17.62 -2.55 -24.42
C GLN A 273 16.60 -2.30 -25.53
N ILE A 274 15.37 -1.88 -25.21
CA ILE A 274 14.38 -1.47 -26.20
C ILE A 274 14.89 -0.22 -26.96
N ARG A 275 15.39 0.79 -26.28
CA ARG A 275 15.89 2.04 -26.88
C ARG A 275 17.15 1.85 -27.76
N LYS A 276 17.98 0.84 -27.44
CA LYS A 276 19.17 0.47 -28.26
C LYS A 276 18.82 -0.33 -29.51
N ASN A 277 17.55 -0.68 -29.74
CA ASN A 277 17.14 -1.46 -30.90
C ASN A 277 17.38 -0.67 -32.22
N GLN A 278 17.56 -1.40 -33.32
CA GLN A 278 17.75 -0.78 -34.63
C GLN A 278 16.45 -0.21 -35.24
N ARG A 279 15.30 -0.75 -34.81
CA ARG A 279 13.97 -0.29 -35.27
C ARG A 279 13.63 1.06 -34.66
N ASP A 280 13.29 2.02 -35.52
CA ASP A 280 13.01 3.40 -35.11
C ASP A 280 11.71 3.56 -34.34
N ASP A 281 10.71 2.70 -34.59
CA ASP A 281 9.47 2.66 -33.81
C ASP A 281 9.73 2.26 -32.35
N LEU A 282 10.63 1.30 -32.10
CA LEU A 282 10.96 0.87 -30.74
C LEU A 282 11.78 1.93 -29.96
N LYS A 283 12.52 2.76 -30.67
CA LYS A 283 13.22 3.90 -30.04
C LYS A 283 12.25 4.97 -29.56
N LYS A 284 11.04 5.05 -30.16
CA LYS A 284 10.07 6.13 -29.95
C LYS A 284 8.82 5.71 -29.21
N ILE A 285 8.53 4.40 -29.13
CA ILE A 285 7.33 3.90 -28.46
C ILE A 285 7.25 4.47 -27.03
N PRO A 286 6.12 5.04 -26.60
CA PRO A 286 5.95 5.46 -25.21
C PRO A 286 6.13 4.29 -24.25
N ILE A 287 6.99 4.45 -23.25
CA ILE A 287 7.20 3.50 -22.17
C ILE A 287 6.89 4.22 -20.87
N ILE A 288 5.89 3.75 -20.17
CA ILE A 288 5.41 4.29 -18.90
C ILE A 288 5.84 3.37 -17.78
N ALA A 289 6.65 3.89 -16.85
CA ALA A 289 7.07 3.16 -15.67
C ALA A 289 5.90 2.89 -14.73
N MET A 290 5.76 1.68 -14.22
CA MET A 290 4.90 1.38 -13.09
C MET A 290 5.78 1.22 -11.85
N THR A 291 5.60 2.07 -10.84
CA THR A 291 6.46 2.14 -9.66
C THR A 291 5.66 2.08 -8.37
N ALA A 292 6.18 1.37 -7.36
CA ALA A 292 5.60 1.37 -6.02
C ALA A 292 5.83 2.69 -5.26
N GLU A 293 6.80 3.49 -5.69
CA GLU A 293 7.15 4.76 -5.05
C GLU A 293 7.29 5.87 -6.09
N ALA A 294 6.46 6.92 -5.97
CA ALA A 294 6.55 8.12 -6.82
C ALA A 294 7.67 9.10 -6.38
N PHE A 295 8.73 8.59 -5.72
CA PHE A 295 9.81 9.44 -5.21
C PHE A 295 10.77 9.90 -6.31
N SER A 296 11.37 11.07 -6.11
CA SER A 296 12.22 11.79 -7.07
C SER A 296 13.39 10.98 -7.66
N ASN A 297 13.88 9.94 -6.97
CA ASN A 297 14.95 9.09 -7.47
C ASN A 297 14.49 8.09 -8.55
N ASP A 298 13.35 7.43 -8.37
CA ASP A 298 12.84 6.45 -9.34
C ASP A 298 12.38 7.15 -10.63
N VAL A 299 11.76 8.31 -10.50
CA VAL A 299 11.39 9.16 -11.66
C VAL A 299 12.62 9.56 -12.46
N LYS A 300 13.70 9.97 -11.79
CA LYS A 300 14.95 10.34 -12.46
C LYS A 300 15.58 9.14 -13.17
N MET A 301 15.63 7.99 -12.52
CA MET A 301 16.16 6.76 -13.11
C MET A 301 15.32 6.27 -14.29
N ALA A 302 14.00 6.44 -14.25
CA ALA A 302 13.11 6.13 -15.38
C ALA A 302 13.41 7.01 -16.59
N VAL A 303 13.54 8.31 -16.39
CA VAL A 303 13.93 9.26 -17.46
C VAL A 303 15.32 8.94 -18.02
N ASP A 304 16.30 8.67 -17.15
CA ASP A 304 17.67 8.31 -17.56
C ASP A 304 17.73 6.98 -18.33
N ALA A 305 16.80 6.08 -18.07
CA ALA A 305 16.65 4.82 -18.82
C ALA A 305 15.96 5.02 -20.19
N GLY A 306 15.32 6.17 -20.42
CA GLY A 306 14.60 6.50 -21.64
C GLY A 306 13.10 6.21 -21.58
N MET A 307 12.50 6.13 -20.38
CA MET A 307 11.05 6.09 -20.20
C MET A 307 10.43 7.46 -20.42
N ASN A 308 9.16 7.50 -20.79
CA ASN A 308 8.45 8.71 -21.19
C ASN A 308 7.55 9.29 -20.08
N GLY A 309 7.14 8.44 -19.13
CA GLY A 309 6.29 8.81 -18.01
C GLY A 309 6.35 7.77 -16.93
N HIS A 310 5.58 7.99 -15.87
CA HIS A 310 5.42 7.04 -14.77
C HIS A 310 4.00 7.07 -14.23
N ILE A 311 3.59 5.97 -13.62
CA ILE A 311 2.36 5.81 -12.87
C ILE A 311 2.66 5.05 -11.57
N ALA A 312 2.12 5.53 -10.46
CA ALA A 312 2.30 4.88 -9.18
C ALA A 312 1.39 3.64 -9.05
N LYS A 313 1.88 2.60 -8.41
CA LYS A 313 1.07 1.45 -7.96
C LYS A 313 0.58 1.71 -6.52
N PRO A 314 -0.69 1.40 -6.19
CA PRO A 314 -1.72 0.79 -7.04
C PRO A 314 -2.25 1.78 -8.09
N VAL A 315 -2.47 1.27 -9.31
CA VAL A 315 -2.95 2.10 -10.43
C VAL A 315 -4.45 2.37 -10.28
N ASP A 316 -4.84 3.62 -10.17
CA ASP A 316 -6.24 4.03 -10.23
C ASP A 316 -6.66 4.48 -11.65
N LEU A 317 -7.98 4.49 -11.89
CA LEU A 317 -8.53 4.83 -13.21
C LEU A 317 -8.31 6.30 -13.61
N ASP A 318 -8.28 7.24 -12.66
CA ASP A 318 -8.09 8.66 -12.96
C ASP A 318 -6.64 8.93 -13.41
N CYS A 319 -5.65 8.35 -12.69
CA CYS A 319 -4.24 8.39 -13.07
C CYS A 319 -3.99 7.68 -14.41
N LEU A 320 -4.62 6.49 -14.60
CA LEU A 320 -4.52 5.75 -15.85
C LEU A 320 -5.05 6.56 -17.02
N LYS A 321 -6.23 7.18 -16.85
CA LYS A 321 -6.83 8.06 -17.86
C LYS A 321 -5.91 9.21 -18.26
N ALA A 322 -5.32 9.91 -17.29
CA ALA A 322 -4.40 11.02 -17.58
C ALA A 322 -3.21 10.55 -18.45
N VAL A 323 -2.61 9.40 -18.11
CA VAL A 323 -1.53 8.82 -18.92
C VAL A 323 -2.00 8.42 -20.32
N LEU A 324 -3.20 7.83 -20.45
CA LEU A 324 -3.73 7.43 -21.75
C LEU A 324 -4.05 8.65 -22.64
N ASP A 325 -4.61 9.72 -22.07
CA ASP A 325 -4.91 10.96 -22.79
C ASP A 325 -3.63 11.66 -23.29
N ASP A 326 -2.53 11.56 -22.55
CA ASP A 326 -1.24 12.15 -22.93
C ASP A 326 -0.53 11.38 -24.06
N TRP A 327 -0.76 10.07 -24.19
CA TRP A 327 0.06 9.21 -25.05
C TRP A 327 -0.70 8.44 -26.13
N LEU A 328 -2.05 8.43 -26.18
CA LEU A 328 -2.89 7.77 -27.20
C LEU A 328 -3.65 8.73 -28.08
#